data_625e20735f011fd52df2d8b4f6f5e0c4
#
_entry.id   625e20735f011fd52df2d8b4f6f5e0c4
#
_cell.length_a   1.000
_cell.length_b   1.000
_cell.length_c   1.000
_cell.angle_alpha   90.00
_cell.angle_beta   90.00
_cell.angle_gamma   90.00
#
_symmetry.space_group_name_H-M   'P 1'
#
loop_
_entity.id
_entity.type
_entity.pdbx_description
1 polymer ?
#
loop_
_entity_poly.entity_id
_entity_poly.type
_entity_poly.pdbx_seq_one_letter_code
_entity_poly.pdbx_strand_id
1 'polypeptide(L)'
;MTAQTESETTGRASAQPAGLPEFVDAARQWLDSVAGRRQARPWGEGSDAVVVFENWTAEQERAETDRRRGYEQAKSDAGFGAITWGAEYGGRGLPIAFDLAFRRLEADYDLPQRTEMFPVTQQLIAPTIAQWGTEEQRAEYVRAMLRTDLIACQLFSETEAGSDLAAVRTRAVQKDGRWVLNGSKVWTSGARVADYGVAVCRTDADVPKHQGLTVFIVPMDTPGVTVRPIQQMTGGTSFNEVLIDDVELDDRYRLGPVGAGWKVALTVLAAERLDSGNLGLDNADQAVELARNLGRELDALDRDKVADLVCRSFVQRLVGMRVAAAVGAGREPGPEASVGKLLATDTMARTSETVRALLGPDLTLRGDRWGTWAWTEHVLGAPGYRIAGGTDEIQRNILAERVLGLPREPRP
;
A
#
# COMPACT_ATOMS: atom_id res chain seq x y z
N MET A 1 -56.09 27.64 10.48
CA MET A 1 -55.43 26.65 11.36
C MET A 1 -54.70 25.70 10.44
N THR A 2 -53.45 25.96 10.22
CA THR A 2 -52.54 25.16 9.38
C THR A 2 -51.37 24.78 10.29
N ALA A 3 -51.29 23.50 10.62
CA ALA A 3 -50.20 22.94 11.42
C ALA A 3 -48.97 22.76 10.53
N GLN A 4 -47.88 23.44 10.90
CA GLN A 4 -46.55 23.17 10.41
C GLN A 4 -45.94 22.01 11.17
N THR A 5 -45.62 20.95 10.48
CA THR A 5 -44.78 19.82 10.97
C THR A 5 -43.31 20.20 10.75
N GLU A 6 -42.63 20.58 11.80
CA GLU A 6 -41.15 20.69 11.82
C GLU A 6 -40.58 19.27 11.85
N SER A 7 -39.79 18.93 10.85
CA SER A 7 -38.96 17.72 10.82
C SER A 7 -37.64 18.04 11.50
N GLU A 8 -37.48 17.59 12.73
CA GLU A 8 -36.20 17.57 13.45
C GLU A 8 -35.24 16.59 12.79
N THR A 9 -34.31 17.13 12.04
CA THR A 9 -33.08 16.41 11.61
C THR A 9 -32.04 16.57 12.71
N THR A 10 -32.06 15.66 13.68
CA THR A 10 -30.99 15.59 14.69
C THR A 10 -29.72 15.03 14.09
N GLY A 11 -28.88 15.91 13.56
CA GLY A 11 -27.48 15.63 13.30
C GLY A 11 -26.75 15.42 14.65
N ARG A 12 -26.45 14.18 14.98
CA ARG A 12 -25.52 13.85 16.07
C ARG A 12 -24.10 14.33 15.67
N ALA A 13 -23.75 15.54 16.07
CA ALA A 13 -22.36 15.93 16.16
C ALA A 13 -21.71 15.03 17.24
N SER A 14 -20.88 14.09 16.84
CA SER A 14 -20.08 13.29 17.77
C SER A 14 -19.16 14.22 18.54
N ALA A 15 -19.35 14.36 19.85
CA ALA A 15 -18.46 15.09 20.72
C ALA A 15 -17.03 14.55 20.54
N GLN A 16 -16.04 15.44 20.39
CA GLN A 16 -14.63 15.04 20.35
C GLN A 16 -14.28 14.34 21.67
N PRO A 17 -13.58 13.18 21.64
CA PRO A 17 -13.17 12.52 22.87
C PRO A 17 -12.24 13.44 23.66
N ALA A 18 -12.43 13.51 24.96
CA ALA A 18 -11.67 14.37 25.86
C ALA A 18 -10.19 13.96 25.98
N GLY A 19 -9.84 12.71 25.61
CA GLY A 19 -8.47 12.20 25.62
C GLY A 19 -8.30 10.89 24.87
N LEU A 20 -7.03 10.42 24.75
CA LEU A 20 -6.69 9.16 24.10
C LEU A 20 -7.34 7.92 24.76
N PRO A 21 -7.44 7.83 26.11
CA PRO A 21 -8.11 6.69 26.75
C PRO A 21 -9.57 6.55 26.34
N GLU A 22 -10.35 7.62 26.38
CA GLU A 22 -11.77 7.62 26.01
C GLU A 22 -11.97 7.28 24.53
N PHE A 23 -11.06 7.75 23.67
CA PHE A 23 -11.06 7.37 22.27
C PHE A 23 -10.81 5.87 22.08
N VAL A 24 -9.82 5.29 22.79
CA VAL A 24 -9.51 3.86 22.75
C VAL A 24 -10.69 3.01 23.20
N ASP A 25 -11.40 3.43 24.26
CA ASP A 25 -12.57 2.72 24.75
C ASP A 25 -13.75 2.79 23.76
N ALA A 26 -14.00 3.96 23.16
CA ALA A 26 -15.02 4.11 22.13
C ALA A 26 -14.69 3.28 20.86
N ALA A 27 -13.40 3.29 20.45
CA ALA A 27 -12.94 2.49 19.32
C ALA A 27 -13.09 0.98 19.58
N ARG A 28 -12.77 0.51 20.80
CA ARG A 28 -12.94 -0.89 21.20
C ARG A 28 -14.42 -1.28 21.18
N GLN A 29 -15.29 -0.46 21.74
CA GLN A 29 -16.74 -0.72 21.73
C GLN A 29 -17.29 -0.83 20.30
N TRP A 30 -16.85 0.05 19.41
CA TRP A 30 -17.23 0.00 18.01
C TRP A 30 -16.72 -1.29 17.33
N LEU A 31 -15.43 -1.61 17.49
CA LEU A 31 -14.84 -2.83 16.92
C LEU A 31 -15.53 -4.10 17.44
N ASP A 32 -15.81 -4.18 18.75
CA ASP A 32 -16.57 -5.30 19.34
C ASP A 32 -17.99 -5.44 18.76
N SER A 33 -18.58 -4.35 18.20
CA SER A 33 -19.91 -4.36 17.59
C SER A 33 -19.91 -4.80 16.11
N VAL A 34 -18.76 -4.67 15.41
CA VAL A 34 -18.70 -4.93 13.95
C VAL A 34 -17.85 -6.14 13.57
N ALA A 35 -17.00 -6.64 14.47
CA ALA A 35 -16.12 -7.76 14.19
C ALA A 35 -15.86 -8.63 15.42
N GLY A 36 -15.59 -9.91 15.19
CA GLY A 36 -15.10 -10.83 16.21
C GLY A 36 -13.64 -10.56 16.56
N ARG A 37 -13.24 -10.92 17.80
CA ARG A 37 -11.84 -10.94 18.17
C ARG A 37 -11.11 -12.01 17.35
N ARG A 38 -9.90 -11.68 16.90
CA ARG A 38 -9.03 -12.64 16.22
C ARG A 38 -8.73 -13.78 17.18
N GLN A 39 -9.11 -14.98 16.81
CA GLN A 39 -8.76 -16.17 17.56
C GLN A 39 -7.36 -16.64 17.15
N ALA A 40 -6.56 -17.06 18.13
CA ALA A 40 -5.33 -17.77 17.84
C ALA A 40 -5.72 -19.07 17.11
N ARG A 41 -5.36 -19.18 15.85
CA ARG A 41 -5.54 -20.43 15.11
C ARG A 41 -4.46 -21.40 15.54
N PRO A 42 -4.81 -22.69 15.77
CA PRO A 42 -3.80 -23.69 16.01
C PRO A 42 -2.79 -23.70 14.86
N TRP A 43 -1.54 -23.90 15.21
CA TRP A 43 -0.50 -24.07 14.22
C TRP A 43 -0.89 -25.16 13.21
N GLY A 44 -0.86 -24.85 11.93
CA GLY A 44 -1.24 -25.80 10.89
C GLY A 44 -2.63 -25.61 10.29
N GLU A 45 -3.45 -24.75 10.88
CA GLU A 45 -4.78 -24.42 10.36
C GLU A 45 -4.81 -23.01 9.79
N GLY A 46 -5.25 -22.86 8.52
CA GLY A 46 -5.43 -21.56 7.89
C GLY A 46 -4.11 -20.81 7.64
N SER A 47 -3.17 -21.44 7.02
CA SER A 47 -1.76 -21.04 6.91
C SER A 47 -1.44 -19.93 5.90
N ASP A 48 -2.43 -19.23 5.38
CA ASP A 48 -2.22 -18.19 4.34
C ASP A 48 -1.51 -16.93 4.89
N ALA A 49 -1.31 -16.87 6.20
CA ALA A 49 -0.68 -15.73 6.87
C ALA A 49 0.80 -15.47 6.49
N VAL A 50 1.46 -16.41 5.79
CA VAL A 50 2.84 -16.27 5.32
C VAL A 50 2.96 -15.95 3.84
N VAL A 51 1.85 -15.95 3.11
CA VAL A 51 1.79 -15.62 1.69
C VAL A 51 2.12 -14.15 1.50
N VAL A 52 2.95 -13.86 0.50
CA VAL A 52 3.41 -12.49 0.21
C VAL A 52 2.45 -11.79 -0.74
N PHE A 53 1.92 -12.51 -1.71
CA PHE A 53 0.92 -12.04 -2.66
C PHE A 53 -0.23 -13.02 -2.70
N GLU A 54 -1.46 -12.51 -2.66
CA GLU A 54 -2.65 -13.33 -2.73
C GLU A 54 -2.81 -13.96 -4.12
N ASN A 55 -3.13 -15.25 -4.15
CA ASN A 55 -3.38 -15.99 -5.39
C ASN A 55 -4.89 -16.09 -5.67
N TRP A 56 -5.58 -14.98 -5.55
CA TRP A 56 -7.02 -14.91 -5.77
C TRP A 56 -7.39 -14.95 -7.25
N THR A 57 -8.53 -15.56 -7.53
CA THR A 57 -9.23 -15.35 -8.79
C THR A 57 -9.78 -13.91 -8.84
N ALA A 58 -10.13 -13.43 -10.04
CA ALA A 58 -10.72 -12.10 -10.19
C ALA A 58 -12.02 -11.92 -9.38
N GLU A 59 -12.80 -13.00 -9.22
CA GLU A 59 -14.02 -13.01 -8.43
C GLU A 59 -13.73 -12.91 -6.93
N GLN A 60 -12.75 -13.67 -6.44
CA GLN A 60 -12.31 -13.61 -5.03
C GLN A 60 -11.72 -12.24 -4.70
N GLU A 61 -10.87 -11.68 -5.58
CA GLU A 61 -10.30 -10.33 -5.41
C GLU A 61 -11.41 -9.27 -5.29
N ARG A 62 -12.42 -9.33 -6.17
CA ARG A 62 -13.56 -8.41 -6.12
C ARG A 62 -14.37 -8.57 -4.83
N ALA A 63 -14.72 -9.80 -4.47
CA ALA A 63 -15.49 -10.08 -3.27
C ALA A 63 -14.76 -9.62 -2.00
N GLU A 64 -13.44 -9.82 -1.91
CA GLU A 64 -12.64 -9.38 -0.76
C GLU A 64 -12.52 -7.85 -0.73
N THR A 65 -12.31 -7.24 -1.90
CA THR A 65 -12.31 -5.78 -2.04
C THR A 65 -13.64 -5.17 -1.56
N ASP A 66 -14.78 -5.73 -1.96
CA ASP A 66 -16.09 -5.24 -1.57
C ASP A 66 -16.33 -5.41 -0.06
N ARG A 67 -15.91 -6.54 0.54
CA ARG A 67 -15.98 -6.75 2.00
C ARG A 67 -15.13 -5.73 2.75
N ARG A 68 -13.90 -5.51 2.30
CA ARG A 68 -13.01 -4.52 2.93
C ARG A 68 -13.54 -3.11 2.75
N ARG A 69 -14.03 -2.74 1.57
CA ARG A 69 -14.67 -1.45 1.28
C ARG A 69 -15.82 -1.18 2.26
N GLY A 70 -16.71 -2.16 2.47
CA GLY A 70 -17.81 -2.06 3.44
C GLY A 70 -17.33 -1.79 4.87
N TYR A 71 -16.26 -2.45 5.29
CA TYR A 71 -15.64 -2.20 6.59
C TYR A 71 -15.05 -0.78 6.70
N GLU A 72 -14.29 -0.32 5.69
CA GLU A 72 -13.67 1.02 5.69
C GLU A 72 -14.75 2.12 5.67
N GLN A 73 -15.86 1.92 4.96
CA GLN A 73 -17.00 2.82 4.96
C GLN A 73 -17.66 2.88 6.34
N ALA A 74 -17.96 1.74 6.96
CA ALA A 74 -18.52 1.68 8.31
C ALA A 74 -17.58 2.32 9.35
N LYS A 75 -16.27 2.10 9.23
CA LYS A 75 -15.25 2.72 10.05
C LYS A 75 -15.23 4.25 9.89
N SER A 76 -15.35 4.74 8.66
CA SER A 76 -15.43 6.17 8.37
C SER A 76 -16.70 6.78 8.94
N ASP A 77 -17.86 6.13 8.76
CA ASP A 77 -19.16 6.59 9.26
C ASP A 77 -19.22 6.62 10.80
N ALA A 78 -18.49 5.73 11.46
CA ALA A 78 -18.31 5.72 12.91
C ALA A 78 -17.27 6.77 13.42
N GLY A 79 -16.61 7.51 12.52
CA GLY A 79 -15.63 8.53 12.85
C GLY A 79 -14.23 7.99 13.19
N PHE A 80 -13.92 6.74 12.80
CA PHE A 80 -12.62 6.11 12.96
C PHE A 80 -11.83 5.99 11.65
N GLY A 81 -12.40 6.43 10.51
CA GLY A 81 -11.70 6.66 9.27
C GLY A 81 -11.05 8.05 9.24
N ALA A 82 -9.95 8.21 8.49
CA ALA A 82 -9.30 9.52 8.27
C ALA A 82 -9.05 10.35 9.55
N ILE A 83 -8.71 9.70 10.67
CA ILE A 83 -8.66 10.26 12.03
C ILE A 83 -7.84 11.57 12.10
N THR A 84 -6.71 11.63 11.37
CA THR A 84 -5.79 12.79 11.38
C THR A 84 -6.16 13.89 10.39
N TRP A 85 -7.10 13.62 9.49
CA TRP A 85 -7.54 14.56 8.45
C TRP A 85 -8.54 15.58 9.01
N GLY A 86 -8.61 16.74 8.37
CA GLY A 86 -9.60 17.76 8.70
C GLY A 86 -11.05 17.32 8.42
N ALA A 87 -11.98 18.03 9.03
CA ALA A 87 -13.42 17.75 8.93
C ALA A 87 -13.94 17.87 7.49
N GLU A 88 -13.33 18.72 6.67
CA GLU A 88 -13.64 18.89 5.25
C GLU A 88 -13.45 17.61 4.44
N TYR A 89 -12.57 16.71 4.88
CA TYR A 89 -12.34 15.40 4.28
C TYR A 89 -12.99 14.24 5.06
N GLY A 90 -13.85 14.56 6.02
CA GLY A 90 -14.53 13.56 6.85
C GLY A 90 -13.70 13.03 8.01
N GLY A 91 -12.56 13.67 8.31
CA GLY A 91 -11.68 13.33 9.43
C GLY A 91 -12.05 14.08 10.72
N ARG A 92 -11.23 13.91 11.75
CA ARG A 92 -11.43 14.50 13.08
C ARG A 92 -10.34 15.48 13.48
N GLY A 93 -9.27 15.64 12.68
CA GLY A 93 -8.13 16.50 12.96
C GLY A 93 -7.35 16.09 14.22
N LEU A 94 -7.43 14.81 14.62
CA LEU A 94 -6.78 14.34 15.84
C LEU A 94 -5.29 14.05 15.60
N PRO A 95 -4.44 14.16 16.63
CA PRO A 95 -3.04 13.79 16.53
C PRO A 95 -2.82 12.35 16.08
N ILE A 96 -1.70 12.08 15.40
CA ILE A 96 -1.32 10.75 14.87
C ILE A 96 -1.35 9.64 15.93
N ALA A 97 -1.16 9.97 17.20
CA ALA A 97 -1.24 9.01 18.30
C ALA A 97 -2.60 8.29 18.37
N PHE A 98 -3.68 8.95 17.95
CA PHE A 98 -5.02 8.36 17.91
C PHE A 98 -5.14 7.34 16.78
N ASP A 99 -4.62 7.63 15.59
CA ASP A 99 -4.59 6.71 14.45
C ASP A 99 -3.74 5.47 14.79
N LEU A 100 -2.56 5.65 15.37
CA LEU A 100 -1.71 4.55 15.80
C LEU A 100 -2.38 3.68 16.88
N ALA A 101 -3.11 4.28 17.82
CA ALA A 101 -3.85 3.53 18.82
C ALA A 101 -5.00 2.73 18.20
N PHE A 102 -5.72 3.32 17.25
CA PHE A 102 -6.79 2.63 16.52
C PHE A 102 -6.25 1.43 15.71
N ARG A 103 -5.16 1.60 14.95
CA ARG A 103 -4.52 0.53 14.18
C ARG A 103 -4.05 -0.63 15.05
N ARG A 104 -3.55 -0.33 16.26
CA ARG A 104 -3.19 -1.39 17.22
C ARG A 104 -4.40 -2.20 17.68
N LEU A 105 -5.53 -1.52 17.92
CA LEU A 105 -6.78 -2.20 18.25
C LEU A 105 -7.30 -3.05 17.08
N GLU A 106 -7.27 -2.52 15.85
CA GLU A 106 -7.70 -3.25 14.65
C GLU A 106 -6.96 -4.60 14.52
N ALA A 107 -5.68 -4.66 14.89
CA ALA A 107 -4.88 -5.88 14.78
C ALA A 107 -5.42 -7.06 15.64
N ASP A 108 -6.20 -6.77 16.67
CA ASP A 108 -6.79 -7.77 17.57
C ASP A 108 -8.11 -8.37 17.04
N TYR A 109 -8.60 -7.89 15.88
CA TYR A 109 -9.91 -8.30 15.35
C TYR A 109 -9.77 -9.09 14.04
N ASP A 110 -10.75 -9.96 13.78
CA ASP A 110 -10.87 -10.68 12.52
C ASP A 110 -11.60 -9.79 11.49
N LEU A 111 -10.83 -9.07 10.71
CA LEU A 111 -11.30 -8.07 9.74
C LEU A 111 -11.06 -8.55 8.32
N PRO A 112 -11.84 -8.06 7.34
CA PRO A 112 -11.57 -8.31 5.94
C PRO A 112 -10.15 -7.89 5.57
N GLN A 113 -9.50 -8.65 4.69
CA GLN A 113 -8.10 -8.44 4.36
C GLN A 113 -7.89 -7.07 3.70
N ARG A 114 -6.85 -6.36 4.15
CA ARG A 114 -6.47 -5.07 3.59
C ARG A 114 -5.45 -5.30 2.48
N THR A 115 -5.93 -5.37 1.24
CA THR A 115 -5.07 -5.46 0.05
C THR A 115 -4.34 -4.14 -0.21
N GLU A 116 -3.29 -4.18 -1.05
CA GLU A 116 -2.46 -3.01 -1.38
C GLU A 116 -3.23 -1.81 -1.97
N MET A 117 -4.40 -2.03 -2.55
CA MET A 117 -5.22 -0.94 -3.13
C MET A 117 -5.69 0.06 -2.07
N PHE A 118 -5.98 -0.40 -0.86
CA PHE A 118 -6.46 0.48 0.20
C PHE A 118 -5.37 1.47 0.68
N PRO A 119 -4.14 1.04 1.03
CA PRO A 119 -3.08 1.99 1.32
C PRO A 119 -2.71 2.84 0.11
N VAL A 120 -2.65 2.28 -1.11
CA VAL A 120 -2.41 3.08 -2.33
C VAL A 120 -3.44 4.20 -2.45
N THR A 121 -4.74 3.90 -2.29
CA THR A 121 -5.81 4.88 -2.37
C THR A 121 -5.73 5.91 -1.25
N GLN A 122 -5.71 5.44 0.01
CA GLN A 122 -5.89 6.28 1.20
C GLN A 122 -4.62 7.01 1.63
N GLN A 123 -3.44 6.39 1.44
CA GLN A 123 -2.17 6.89 2.00
C GLN A 123 -1.25 7.48 0.93
N LEU A 124 -1.42 7.12 -0.36
CA LEU A 124 -0.59 7.61 -1.44
C LEU A 124 -1.35 8.61 -2.32
N ILE A 125 -2.48 8.19 -2.88
CA ILE A 125 -3.19 8.97 -3.90
C ILE A 125 -4.02 10.09 -3.29
N ALA A 126 -4.84 9.82 -2.26
CA ALA A 126 -5.66 10.86 -1.63
C ALA A 126 -4.82 12.03 -1.09
N PRO A 127 -3.68 11.82 -0.36
CA PRO A 127 -2.80 12.92 0.05
C PRO A 127 -2.18 13.68 -1.13
N THR A 128 -1.84 12.96 -2.20
CA THR A 128 -1.27 13.59 -3.40
C THR A 128 -2.29 14.50 -4.09
N ILE A 129 -3.55 14.07 -4.19
CA ILE A 129 -4.63 14.94 -4.73
C ILE A 129 -4.90 16.11 -3.79
N ALA A 130 -4.88 15.90 -2.47
CA ALA A 130 -5.02 16.99 -1.50
C ALA A 130 -3.94 18.08 -1.66
N GLN A 131 -2.72 17.66 -2.00
CA GLN A 131 -1.59 18.58 -2.18
C GLN A 131 -1.57 19.25 -3.56
N TRP A 132 -1.84 18.53 -4.63
CA TRP A 132 -1.62 18.96 -6.01
C TRP A 132 -2.90 19.24 -6.80
N GLY A 133 -4.05 18.79 -6.32
CA GLY A 133 -5.33 18.93 -6.99
C GLY A 133 -5.91 20.35 -6.95
N THR A 134 -6.80 20.65 -7.88
CA THR A 134 -7.67 21.83 -7.81
C THR A 134 -8.68 21.72 -6.66
N GLU A 135 -9.42 22.77 -6.36
CA GLU A 135 -10.46 22.71 -5.32
C GLU A 135 -11.55 21.69 -5.69
N GLU A 136 -11.93 21.64 -6.96
CA GLU A 136 -12.90 20.68 -7.47
C GLU A 136 -12.40 19.24 -7.34
N GLN A 137 -11.13 18.98 -7.71
CA GLN A 137 -10.52 17.65 -7.55
C GLN A 137 -10.43 17.23 -6.08
N ARG A 138 -10.04 18.14 -5.19
CA ARG A 138 -10.01 17.85 -3.75
C ARG A 138 -11.39 17.49 -3.20
N ALA A 139 -12.41 18.25 -3.60
CA ALA A 139 -13.79 18.05 -3.18
C ALA A 139 -14.37 16.71 -3.71
N GLU A 140 -14.06 16.38 -4.98
CA GLU A 140 -14.55 15.18 -5.66
C GLU A 140 -13.87 13.91 -5.12
N TYR A 141 -12.54 13.90 -4.98
CA TYR A 141 -11.78 12.66 -4.79
C TYR A 141 -11.35 12.39 -3.35
N VAL A 142 -10.87 13.42 -2.61
CA VAL A 142 -10.13 13.13 -1.37
C VAL A 142 -10.98 12.42 -0.34
N ARG A 143 -12.16 12.97 -0.02
CA ARG A 143 -13.05 12.34 0.95
C ARG A 143 -13.54 10.97 0.48
N ALA A 144 -13.91 10.85 -0.79
CA ALA A 144 -14.39 9.60 -1.38
C ALA A 144 -13.32 8.50 -1.35
N MET A 145 -12.05 8.84 -1.60
CA MET A 145 -10.93 7.91 -1.50
C MET A 145 -10.58 7.54 -0.06
N LEU A 146 -10.60 8.50 0.87
CA LEU A 146 -10.36 8.22 2.29
C LEU A 146 -11.43 7.29 2.89
N ARG A 147 -12.68 7.42 2.43
CA ARG A 147 -13.81 6.57 2.83
C ARG A 147 -13.88 5.27 2.01
N THR A 148 -13.09 5.18 0.93
CA THR A 148 -13.10 4.08 -0.05
C THR A 148 -14.39 3.94 -0.88
N ASP A 149 -15.14 5.03 -1.05
CA ASP A 149 -16.19 5.12 -2.06
C ASP A 149 -15.60 5.02 -3.46
N LEU A 150 -14.36 5.54 -3.62
CA LEU A 150 -13.51 5.43 -4.81
C LEU A 150 -12.20 4.74 -4.45
N ILE A 151 -11.79 3.80 -5.29
CA ILE A 151 -10.50 3.11 -5.19
C ILE A 151 -9.60 3.53 -6.35
N ALA A 152 -8.35 3.83 -6.07
CA ALA A 152 -7.37 4.23 -7.06
C ALA A 152 -6.21 3.23 -7.16
N CYS A 153 -5.68 3.06 -8.37
CA CYS A 153 -4.44 2.35 -8.64
C CYS A 153 -3.34 3.29 -9.17
N GLN A 154 -2.10 2.83 -9.11
CA GLN A 154 -0.91 3.59 -9.51
C GLN A 154 -0.44 3.15 -10.90
N LEU A 155 -0.56 4.03 -11.90
CA LEU A 155 -0.17 3.79 -13.29
C LEU A 155 1.18 4.47 -13.57
N PHE A 156 2.26 3.95 -12.96
CA PHE A 156 3.59 4.56 -13.02
C PHE A 156 4.53 3.81 -13.96
N SER A 157 4.93 2.61 -13.55
CA SER A 157 5.96 1.82 -14.25
C SER A 157 5.54 1.41 -15.66
N GLU A 158 6.54 1.33 -16.54
CA GLU A 158 6.43 0.76 -17.88
C GLU A 158 7.49 -0.33 -18.05
N THR A 159 7.39 -1.15 -19.07
CA THR A 159 8.35 -2.23 -19.34
C THR A 159 9.79 -1.73 -19.39
N GLU A 160 10.02 -0.54 -19.95
CA GLU A 160 11.35 0.08 -20.10
C GLU A 160 11.65 1.14 -19.02
N ALA A 161 10.72 1.42 -18.10
CA ALA A 161 10.83 2.51 -17.14
C ALA A 161 10.27 2.11 -15.76
N GLY A 162 11.04 1.33 -15.00
CA GLY A 162 10.78 1.00 -13.60
C GLY A 162 11.59 1.89 -12.67
N SER A 163 12.85 1.51 -12.34
CA SER A 163 13.74 2.31 -11.49
C SER A 163 14.03 3.70 -12.07
N ASP A 164 14.15 3.83 -13.38
CA ASP A 164 14.20 5.11 -14.07
C ASP A 164 12.79 5.57 -14.49
N LEU A 165 11.93 5.82 -13.50
CA LEU A 165 10.55 6.26 -13.73
C LEU A 165 10.47 7.52 -14.60
N ALA A 166 11.47 8.39 -14.53
CA ALA A 166 11.50 9.60 -15.36
C ALA A 166 11.64 9.31 -16.87
N ALA A 167 11.95 8.07 -17.26
CA ALA A 167 12.06 7.64 -18.64
C ALA A 167 10.74 7.10 -19.25
N VAL A 168 9.59 7.22 -18.54
CA VAL A 168 8.29 6.78 -19.07
C VAL A 168 7.98 7.39 -20.43
N ARG A 169 7.35 6.60 -21.29
CA ARG A 169 7.05 6.91 -22.69
C ARG A 169 5.56 7.02 -22.97
N THR A 170 4.67 6.59 -22.07
CA THR A 170 3.22 6.87 -22.21
C THR A 170 3.02 8.33 -22.47
N ARG A 171 2.54 8.68 -23.65
CA ARG A 171 2.39 10.08 -24.10
C ARG A 171 1.03 10.62 -23.71
N ALA A 172 0.98 11.91 -23.42
CA ALA A 172 -0.25 12.68 -23.36
C ALA A 172 -0.06 13.93 -24.24
N VAL A 173 -0.89 14.03 -25.28
CA VAL A 173 -0.83 15.14 -26.25
C VAL A 173 -2.13 15.91 -26.21
N GLN A 174 -2.04 17.22 -26.18
CA GLN A 174 -3.21 18.09 -26.25
C GLN A 174 -3.72 18.18 -27.69
N LYS A 175 -4.99 17.85 -27.90
CA LYS A 175 -5.67 17.91 -29.19
C LYS A 175 -7.07 18.40 -28.98
N ASP A 176 -7.46 19.47 -29.71
CA ASP A 176 -8.81 20.04 -29.68
C ASP A 176 -9.33 20.39 -28.26
N GLY A 177 -8.41 20.81 -27.38
CA GLY A 177 -8.73 21.18 -25.98
C GLY A 177 -8.82 20.02 -25.02
N ARG A 178 -8.59 18.78 -25.48
CA ARG A 178 -8.55 17.55 -24.68
C ARG A 178 -7.16 16.93 -24.67
N TRP A 179 -6.89 16.07 -23.71
CA TRP A 179 -5.68 15.26 -23.67
C TRP A 179 -5.96 13.88 -24.28
N VAL A 180 -5.09 13.43 -25.18
CA VAL A 180 -5.12 12.09 -25.74
C VAL A 180 -3.90 11.32 -25.21
N LEU A 181 -4.16 10.24 -24.47
CA LEU A 181 -3.15 9.42 -23.81
C LEU A 181 -2.93 8.14 -24.61
N ASN A 182 -1.66 7.76 -24.77
CA ASN A 182 -1.26 6.52 -25.46
C ASN A 182 -0.03 5.90 -24.78
N GLY A 183 -0.10 4.62 -24.46
CA GLY A 183 1.00 3.86 -23.86
C GLY A 183 0.57 2.58 -23.17
N SER A 184 1.44 2.08 -22.31
CA SER A 184 1.18 0.88 -21.49
C SER A 184 1.85 1.03 -20.13
N LYS A 185 1.15 0.63 -19.09
CA LYS A 185 1.65 0.58 -17.71
C LYS A 185 1.69 -0.85 -17.23
N VAL A 186 2.68 -1.20 -16.40
CA VAL A 186 2.87 -2.57 -15.91
C VAL A 186 3.02 -2.60 -14.40
N TRP A 187 2.85 -3.77 -13.82
CA TRP A 187 2.96 -4.03 -12.39
C TRP A 187 1.94 -3.27 -11.54
N THR A 188 0.79 -2.95 -12.14
CA THR A 188 -0.27 -2.23 -11.44
C THR A 188 -1.07 -3.19 -10.55
N SER A 189 -0.95 -3.03 -9.23
CA SER A 189 -1.79 -3.74 -8.26
C SER A 189 -3.24 -3.26 -8.37
N GLY A 190 -4.19 -4.19 -8.33
CA GLY A 190 -5.62 -3.90 -8.19
C GLY A 190 -6.28 -3.14 -9.35
N ALA A 191 -5.63 -3.01 -10.52
CA ALA A 191 -6.20 -2.27 -11.66
C ALA A 191 -7.57 -2.79 -12.12
N ARG A 192 -7.87 -4.07 -11.86
CA ARG A 192 -9.15 -4.72 -12.24
C ARG A 192 -10.35 -4.25 -11.41
N VAL A 193 -10.10 -3.69 -10.25
CA VAL A 193 -11.12 -3.28 -9.27
C VAL A 193 -11.02 -1.80 -8.89
N ALA A 194 -10.03 -1.09 -9.44
CA ALA A 194 -9.87 0.35 -9.25
C ALA A 194 -10.87 1.15 -10.09
N ASP A 195 -11.43 2.20 -9.51
CA ASP A 195 -12.29 3.16 -10.20
C ASP A 195 -11.46 4.16 -11.01
N TYR A 196 -10.25 4.50 -10.49
CA TYR A 196 -9.34 5.47 -11.12
C TYR A 196 -7.89 4.98 -11.10
N GLY A 197 -7.12 5.38 -12.13
CA GLY A 197 -5.68 5.22 -12.17
C GLY A 197 -4.98 6.58 -12.15
N VAL A 198 -3.90 6.72 -11.37
CA VAL A 198 -3.07 7.92 -11.41
C VAL A 198 -1.86 7.65 -12.30
N ALA A 199 -1.86 8.26 -13.49
CA ALA A 199 -0.92 7.97 -14.57
C ALA A 199 0.14 9.07 -14.72
N VAL A 200 1.42 8.67 -14.70
CA VAL A 200 2.55 9.53 -15.10
C VAL A 200 2.74 9.41 -16.61
N CYS A 201 2.62 10.55 -17.33
CA CYS A 201 2.71 10.60 -18.78
C CYS A 201 3.76 11.58 -19.25
N ARG A 202 4.31 11.35 -20.45
CA ARG A 202 5.20 12.24 -21.18
C ARG A 202 4.38 13.27 -21.95
N THR A 203 4.42 14.55 -21.56
CA THR A 203 3.77 15.65 -22.27
C THR A 203 4.74 16.48 -23.13
N ASP A 204 6.05 16.40 -22.81
CA ASP A 204 7.10 17.06 -23.59
C ASP A 204 8.34 16.15 -23.64
N ALA A 205 8.79 15.80 -24.85
CA ALA A 205 9.97 14.98 -25.10
C ALA A 205 11.24 15.79 -25.37
N ASP A 206 11.11 17.10 -25.62
CA ASP A 206 12.20 17.98 -26.03
C ASP A 206 12.92 18.66 -24.86
N VAL A 207 12.40 18.45 -23.65
CA VAL A 207 12.99 18.96 -22.40
C VAL A 207 13.67 17.85 -21.60
N PRO A 208 14.51 18.16 -20.60
CA PRO A 208 15.06 17.15 -19.70
C PRO A 208 13.96 16.24 -19.11
N LYS A 209 14.21 14.93 -19.09
CA LYS A 209 13.18 13.89 -18.82
C LYS A 209 12.29 14.15 -17.61
N HIS A 210 12.81 14.76 -16.54
CA HIS A 210 12.06 15.07 -15.32
C HIS A 210 11.13 16.28 -15.48
N GLN A 211 11.34 17.14 -16.48
CA GLN A 211 10.57 18.36 -16.71
C GLN A 211 9.42 18.15 -17.69
N GLY A 212 9.49 17.09 -18.50
CA GLY A 212 8.47 16.80 -19.52
C GLY A 212 7.37 15.84 -19.07
N LEU A 213 7.13 15.69 -17.77
CA LEU A 213 6.14 14.78 -17.21
C LEU A 213 4.93 15.52 -16.64
N THR A 214 3.76 14.94 -16.84
CA THR A 214 2.50 15.41 -16.26
C THR A 214 1.73 14.19 -15.71
N VAL A 215 0.94 14.40 -14.67
CA VAL A 215 0.13 13.34 -14.05
C VAL A 215 -1.33 13.54 -14.40
N PHE A 216 -2.04 12.44 -14.63
CA PHE A 216 -3.46 12.41 -14.94
C PHE A 216 -4.20 11.43 -14.03
N ILE A 217 -5.39 11.80 -13.60
CA ILE A 217 -6.38 10.92 -12.97
C ILE A 217 -7.18 10.30 -14.11
N VAL A 218 -7.05 9.00 -14.33
CA VAL A 218 -7.68 8.29 -15.46
C VAL A 218 -8.82 7.43 -14.93
N PRO A 219 -10.09 7.70 -15.29
CA PRO A 219 -11.16 6.75 -14.99
C PRO A 219 -10.88 5.42 -15.67
N MET A 220 -10.92 4.31 -14.93
CA MET A 220 -10.50 3.00 -15.45
C MET A 220 -11.52 2.37 -16.40
N ASP A 221 -12.73 2.89 -16.47
CA ASP A 221 -13.80 2.52 -17.40
C ASP A 221 -13.81 3.36 -18.70
N THR A 222 -12.85 4.29 -18.87
CA THR A 222 -12.74 5.11 -20.08
C THR A 222 -12.46 4.24 -21.31
N PRO A 223 -13.15 4.45 -22.43
CA PRO A 223 -12.85 3.78 -23.68
C PRO A 223 -11.37 3.92 -24.05
N GLY A 224 -10.73 2.81 -24.43
CA GLY A 224 -9.29 2.75 -24.71
C GLY A 224 -8.44 2.27 -23.52
N VAL A 225 -8.98 2.20 -22.29
CA VAL A 225 -8.31 1.55 -21.17
C VAL A 225 -8.61 0.05 -21.20
N THR A 226 -7.54 -0.77 -21.22
CA THR A 226 -7.67 -2.23 -21.15
C THR A 226 -6.75 -2.79 -20.09
N VAL A 227 -7.30 -3.53 -19.12
CA VAL A 227 -6.56 -4.16 -18.03
C VAL A 227 -6.31 -5.64 -18.35
N ARG A 228 -5.05 -6.06 -18.30
CA ARG A 228 -4.63 -7.45 -18.55
C ARG A 228 -3.88 -7.99 -17.32
N PRO A 229 -4.26 -9.15 -16.79
CA PRO A 229 -3.55 -9.75 -15.66
C PRO A 229 -2.16 -10.24 -16.07
N ILE A 230 -1.18 -10.08 -15.18
CA ILE A 230 0.17 -10.64 -15.33
C ILE A 230 0.26 -11.89 -14.47
N GLN A 231 0.59 -13.04 -15.09
CA GLN A 231 0.79 -14.29 -14.39
C GLN A 231 2.09 -14.24 -13.57
N GLN A 232 1.99 -14.44 -12.25
CA GLN A 232 3.11 -14.44 -11.33
C GLN A 232 3.70 -15.85 -11.13
N MET A 233 4.95 -15.94 -10.67
CA MET A 233 5.59 -17.22 -10.30
C MET A 233 4.84 -17.93 -9.17
N THR A 234 4.17 -17.18 -8.29
CA THR A 234 3.33 -17.72 -7.21
C THR A 234 2.08 -18.44 -7.71
N GLY A 235 1.71 -18.23 -8.96
CA GLY A 235 0.46 -18.74 -9.56
C GLY A 235 -0.69 -17.71 -9.59
N GLY A 236 -0.55 -16.59 -8.88
CA GLY A 236 -1.55 -15.53 -8.83
C GLY A 236 -1.46 -14.52 -9.98
N THR A 237 -2.35 -13.54 -9.94
CA THR A 237 -2.45 -12.45 -10.93
C THR A 237 -2.74 -11.10 -10.25
N SER A 238 -2.07 -10.82 -9.13
CA SER A 238 -2.26 -9.59 -8.36
C SER A 238 -1.82 -8.33 -9.11
N PHE A 239 -0.91 -8.48 -10.09
CA PHE A 239 -0.43 -7.36 -10.91
C PHE A 239 -1.04 -7.39 -12.31
N ASN A 240 -1.13 -6.20 -12.89
CA ASN A 240 -1.74 -6.02 -14.20
C ASN A 240 -0.88 -5.15 -15.11
N GLU A 241 -1.00 -5.41 -16.41
CA GLU A 241 -0.70 -4.48 -17.48
C GLU A 241 -1.95 -3.65 -17.78
N VAL A 242 -1.79 -2.35 -17.95
CA VAL A 242 -2.86 -1.43 -18.32
C VAL A 242 -2.49 -0.76 -19.64
N LEU A 243 -3.18 -1.14 -20.70
CA LEU A 243 -3.04 -0.52 -22.02
C LEU A 243 -3.89 0.75 -22.05
N ILE A 244 -3.33 1.78 -22.64
CA ILE A 244 -3.95 3.11 -22.82
C ILE A 244 -3.84 3.42 -24.32
N ASP A 245 -4.95 3.31 -25.03
CA ASP A 245 -5.02 3.44 -26.48
C ASP A 245 -6.04 4.53 -26.88
N ASP A 246 -5.53 5.66 -27.34
CA ASP A 246 -6.29 6.87 -27.67
C ASP A 246 -7.30 7.30 -26.58
N VAL A 247 -6.89 7.21 -25.32
CA VAL A 247 -7.73 7.62 -24.18
C VAL A 247 -7.86 9.14 -24.15
N GLU A 248 -9.06 9.64 -24.35
CA GLU A 248 -9.37 11.08 -24.34
C GLU A 248 -9.81 11.54 -22.95
N LEU A 249 -9.15 12.56 -22.40
CA LEU A 249 -9.44 13.15 -21.10
C LEU A 249 -9.61 14.67 -21.21
N ASP A 250 -10.56 15.21 -20.45
CA ASP A 250 -10.66 16.66 -20.23
C ASP A 250 -9.53 17.14 -19.33
N ASP A 251 -9.14 18.42 -19.43
CA ASP A 251 -8.07 19.01 -18.61
C ASP A 251 -8.37 18.93 -17.10
N ARG A 252 -9.62 18.78 -16.69
CA ARG A 252 -10.02 18.57 -15.30
C ARG A 252 -9.42 17.30 -14.66
N TYR A 253 -8.98 16.35 -15.47
CA TYR A 253 -8.31 15.12 -15.00
C TYR A 253 -6.79 15.27 -14.85
N ARG A 254 -6.22 16.40 -15.23
CA ARG A 254 -4.81 16.69 -15.04
C ARG A 254 -4.53 17.03 -13.57
N LEU A 255 -3.63 16.30 -12.94
CA LEU A 255 -3.23 16.52 -11.55
C LEU A 255 -1.95 17.37 -11.49
N GLY A 256 -2.08 18.58 -10.99
CA GLY A 256 -0.99 19.57 -10.94
C GLY A 256 -0.68 20.25 -12.29
N PRO A 257 0.30 21.16 -12.34
CA PRO A 257 0.69 21.87 -13.54
C PRO A 257 1.31 20.96 -14.61
N VAL A 258 1.17 21.31 -15.90
CA VAL A 258 1.89 20.66 -17.00
C VAL A 258 3.41 20.76 -16.74
N GLY A 259 4.14 19.67 -16.94
CA GLY A 259 5.58 19.59 -16.67
C GLY A 259 5.96 19.38 -15.19
N ALA A 260 5.00 19.45 -14.25
CA ALA A 260 5.25 19.22 -12.83
C ALA A 260 5.11 17.75 -12.40
N GLY A 261 4.83 16.84 -13.34
CA GLY A 261 4.50 15.43 -13.03
C GLY A 261 5.56 14.69 -12.24
N TRP A 262 6.85 15.03 -12.41
CA TRP A 262 7.91 14.46 -11.58
C TRP A 262 7.76 14.82 -10.10
N LYS A 263 7.39 16.07 -9.79
CA LYS A 263 7.17 16.52 -8.41
C LYS A 263 5.96 15.81 -7.79
N VAL A 264 4.88 15.67 -8.56
CA VAL A 264 3.68 14.92 -8.15
C VAL A 264 4.03 13.45 -7.89
N ALA A 265 4.76 12.79 -8.79
CA ALA A 265 5.20 11.41 -8.62
C ALA A 265 6.09 11.24 -7.37
N LEU A 266 6.98 12.19 -7.09
CA LEU A 266 7.82 12.16 -5.88
C LEU A 266 7.00 12.26 -4.59
N THR A 267 5.85 12.93 -4.59
CA THR A 267 4.93 12.97 -3.44
C THR A 267 4.37 11.58 -3.16
N VAL A 268 3.88 10.87 -4.20
CA VAL A 268 3.41 9.48 -4.08
C VAL A 268 4.51 8.56 -3.56
N LEU A 269 5.70 8.60 -4.18
CA LEU A 269 6.83 7.75 -3.81
C LEU A 269 7.39 8.06 -2.40
N ALA A 270 7.24 9.30 -1.92
CA ALA A 270 7.61 9.63 -0.54
C ALA A 270 6.64 8.99 0.46
N ALA A 271 5.35 9.05 0.20
CA ALA A 271 4.33 8.41 1.03
C ALA A 271 4.49 6.87 1.04
N GLU A 272 4.78 6.25 -0.11
CA GLU A 272 5.02 4.81 -0.25
C GLU A 272 6.18 4.33 0.63
N ARG A 273 7.27 5.08 0.73
CA ARG A 273 8.41 4.73 1.60
C ARG A 273 8.05 4.70 3.08
N LEU A 274 7.07 5.50 3.51
CA LEU A 274 6.59 5.52 4.89
C LEU A 274 5.77 4.27 5.22
N ASP A 275 4.97 3.82 4.28
CA ASP A 275 4.15 2.62 4.43
C ASP A 275 5.00 1.34 4.33
N SER A 276 5.96 1.28 3.42
CA SER A 276 6.83 0.12 3.18
C SER A 276 7.65 -0.34 4.39
N GLY A 277 7.98 0.55 5.32
CA GLY A 277 8.69 0.22 6.57
C GLY A 277 7.84 -0.53 7.60
N ASN A 278 6.51 -0.56 7.42
CA ASN A 278 5.53 -1.12 8.37
C ASN A 278 4.81 -2.37 7.82
N LEU A 279 5.30 -2.97 6.75
CA LEU A 279 4.58 -4.05 6.04
C LEU A 279 4.29 -5.30 6.88
N GLY A 280 4.97 -5.50 8.03
CA GLY A 280 4.72 -6.67 8.88
C GLY A 280 4.95 -8.02 8.17
N LEU A 281 5.62 -8.00 7.02
CA LEU A 281 5.81 -9.13 6.11
C LEU A 281 7.10 -9.90 6.37
N ASP A 282 7.77 -9.66 7.51
CA ASP A 282 9.02 -10.34 7.83
C ASP A 282 8.81 -11.85 8.08
N ASN A 283 7.62 -12.26 8.51
CA ASN A 283 7.21 -13.64 8.80
C ASN A 283 8.22 -14.40 9.66
N ALA A 284 9.05 -13.68 10.43
CA ALA A 284 10.09 -14.30 11.26
C ALA A 284 9.47 -15.09 12.42
N ASP A 285 8.40 -14.56 13.03
CA ASP A 285 7.70 -15.25 14.12
C ASP A 285 7.07 -16.56 13.62
N GLN A 286 6.50 -16.56 12.40
CA GLN A 286 5.95 -17.77 11.77
C GLN A 286 7.03 -18.78 11.40
N ALA A 287 8.22 -18.33 10.99
CA ALA A 287 9.35 -19.23 10.75
C ALA A 287 9.88 -19.87 12.04
N VAL A 288 9.86 -19.13 13.16
CA VAL A 288 10.16 -19.68 14.50
C VAL A 288 9.13 -20.76 14.89
N GLU A 289 7.85 -20.48 14.66
CA GLU A 289 6.78 -21.47 14.91
C GLU A 289 6.94 -22.70 14.01
N LEU A 290 7.26 -22.53 12.74
CA LEU A 290 7.59 -23.64 11.84
C LEU A 290 8.72 -24.49 12.43
N ALA A 291 9.82 -23.86 12.87
CA ALA A 291 10.97 -24.54 13.44
C ALA A 291 10.60 -25.38 14.69
N ARG A 292 9.72 -24.86 15.55
CA ARG A 292 9.22 -25.57 16.75
C ARG A 292 8.36 -26.79 16.43
N ASN A 293 7.65 -26.75 15.30
CA ASN A 293 6.65 -27.76 14.93
C ASN A 293 7.13 -28.75 13.85
N LEU A 294 8.41 -28.71 13.46
CA LEU A 294 8.97 -29.64 12.46
C LEU A 294 8.99 -31.11 12.87
N GLY A 295 8.81 -31.41 14.16
CA GLY A 295 8.84 -32.77 14.67
C GLY A 295 10.23 -33.42 14.62
N ARG A 296 11.29 -32.65 14.40
CA ARG A 296 12.69 -33.06 14.44
C ARG A 296 13.53 -32.10 15.28
N GLU A 297 14.64 -32.57 15.80
CA GLU A 297 15.61 -31.69 16.44
C GLU A 297 16.33 -30.83 15.37
N LEU A 298 16.51 -29.56 15.67
CA LEU A 298 17.26 -28.63 14.82
C LEU A 298 18.76 -28.81 15.04
N ASP A 299 19.53 -28.88 13.99
CA ASP A 299 20.97 -28.81 14.07
C ASP A 299 21.48 -27.40 14.42
N ALA A 300 22.79 -27.23 14.57
CA ALA A 300 23.40 -25.98 14.96
C ALA A 300 23.17 -24.89 13.88
N LEU A 301 23.20 -25.27 12.59
CA LEU A 301 23.01 -24.32 11.47
C LEU A 301 21.55 -23.88 11.35
N ASP A 302 20.60 -24.78 11.55
CA ASP A 302 19.17 -24.44 11.57
C ASP A 302 18.86 -23.47 12.72
N ARG A 303 19.40 -23.75 13.92
CA ARG A 303 19.24 -22.86 15.08
C ARG A 303 19.84 -21.48 14.86
N ASP A 304 21.01 -21.40 14.22
CA ASP A 304 21.67 -20.12 13.90
C ASP A 304 20.83 -19.30 12.92
N LYS A 305 20.30 -19.90 11.86
CA LYS A 305 19.40 -19.21 10.90
C LYS A 305 18.13 -18.67 11.57
N VAL A 306 17.50 -19.50 12.44
CA VAL A 306 16.30 -19.07 13.17
C VAL A 306 16.63 -17.92 14.14
N ALA A 307 17.77 -17.98 14.83
CA ALA A 307 18.22 -16.91 15.71
C ALA A 307 18.50 -15.61 14.96
N ASP A 308 19.14 -15.68 13.76
CA ASP A 308 19.36 -14.50 12.89
C ASP A 308 18.03 -13.83 12.53
N LEU A 309 16.99 -14.61 12.17
CA LEU A 309 15.66 -14.06 11.89
C LEU A 309 15.07 -13.32 13.08
N VAL A 310 15.15 -13.89 14.27
CA VAL A 310 14.64 -13.26 15.51
C VAL A 310 15.36 -11.92 15.75
N CYS A 311 16.68 -11.90 15.60
CA CYS A 311 17.48 -10.67 15.75
C CYS A 311 17.08 -9.60 14.73
N ARG A 312 16.90 -9.97 13.45
CA ARG A 312 16.53 -9.06 12.37
C ARG A 312 15.13 -8.48 12.56
N SER A 313 14.15 -9.32 12.87
CA SER A 313 12.79 -8.89 13.18
C SER A 313 12.77 -7.92 14.38
N PHE A 314 13.56 -8.21 15.40
CA PHE A 314 13.69 -7.29 16.53
C PHE A 314 14.27 -5.94 16.13
N VAL A 315 15.35 -5.91 15.34
CA VAL A 315 15.96 -4.67 14.82
C VAL A 315 14.95 -3.91 13.94
N GLN A 316 14.21 -4.59 13.08
CA GLN A 316 13.18 -3.98 12.23
C GLN A 316 12.09 -3.30 13.07
N ARG A 317 11.62 -3.95 14.12
CA ARG A 317 10.65 -3.35 15.07
C ARG A 317 11.22 -2.09 15.75
N LEU A 318 12.49 -2.12 16.18
CA LEU A 318 13.13 -0.93 16.78
C LEU A 318 13.24 0.23 15.79
N VAL A 319 13.59 -0.04 14.53
CA VAL A 319 13.62 0.98 13.46
C VAL A 319 12.22 1.56 13.23
N GLY A 320 11.19 0.71 13.15
CA GLY A 320 9.80 1.15 13.05
C GLY A 320 9.36 2.04 14.21
N MET A 321 9.70 1.66 15.45
CA MET A 321 9.42 2.46 16.65
C MET A 321 10.12 3.82 16.60
N ARG A 322 11.36 3.88 16.11
CA ARG A 322 12.11 5.14 15.94
C ARG A 322 11.44 6.06 14.92
N VAL A 323 10.98 5.51 13.79
CA VAL A 323 10.23 6.28 12.77
C VAL A 323 8.91 6.79 13.36
N ALA A 324 8.14 5.93 14.03
CA ALA A 324 6.88 6.30 14.68
C ALA A 324 7.07 7.40 15.74
N ALA A 325 8.14 7.33 16.53
CA ALA A 325 8.48 8.36 17.52
C ALA A 325 8.85 9.70 16.85
N ALA A 326 9.55 9.67 15.70
CA ALA A 326 9.88 10.86 14.93
C ALA A 326 8.62 11.54 14.38
N VAL A 327 7.70 10.76 13.79
CA VAL A 327 6.40 11.23 13.31
C VAL A 327 5.55 11.78 14.45
N GLY A 328 5.50 11.08 15.58
CA GLY A 328 4.79 11.53 16.78
C GLY A 328 5.33 12.85 17.35
N ALA A 329 6.60 13.18 17.11
CA ALA A 329 7.23 14.45 17.43
C ALA A 329 7.08 15.53 16.33
N GLY A 330 6.22 15.29 15.32
CA GLY A 330 5.96 16.24 14.23
C GLY A 330 7.10 16.34 13.20
N ARG A 331 8.02 15.37 13.16
CA ARG A 331 9.09 15.34 12.17
C ARG A 331 8.64 14.51 10.96
N GLU A 332 8.79 15.04 9.77
CA GLU A 332 8.57 14.26 8.55
C GLU A 332 9.71 13.23 8.41
N PRO A 333 9.39 11.96 8.09
CA PRO A 333 10.40 10.97 7.78
C PRO A 333 11.22 11.35 6.55
N GLY A 334 12.52 11.38 6.73
CA GLY A 334 13.48 11.72 5.69
C GLY A 334 13.95 10.50 4.87
N PRO A 335 15.05 10.66 4.12
CA PRO A 335 15.64 9.59 3.32
C PRO A 335 16.03 8.35 4.13
N GLU A 336 16.26 8.51 5.44
CA GLU A 336 16.55 7.41 6.38
C GLU A 336 15.42 6.37 6.48
N ALA A 337 14.20 6.69 6.07
CA ALA A 337 13.10 5.74 5.99
C ALA A 337 13.41 4.55 5.05
N SER A 338 14.31 4.74 4.08
CA SER A 338 14.84 3.67 3.22
C SER A 338 15.48 2.51 3.99
N VAL A 339 15.97 2.73 5.21
CA VAL A 339 16.51 1.67 6.09
C VAL A 339 15.43 0.64 6.43
N GLY A 340 14.21 1.09 6.72
CA GLY A 340 13.09 0.21 7.04
C GLY A 340 12.78 -0.76 5.89
N LYS A 341 12.71 -0.24 4.67
CA LYS A 341 12.46 -1.07 3.46
C LYS A 341 13.59 -2.08 3.22
N LEU A 342 14.84 -1.68 3.32
CA LEU A 342 15.98 -2.59 3.15
C LEU A 342 16.01 -3.70 4.21
N LEU A 343 15.72 -3.37 5.47
CA LEU A 343 15.61 -4.36 6.53
C LEU A 343 14.46 -5.34 6.28
N ALA A 344 13.29 -4.85 5.87
CA ALA A 344 12.15 -5.69 5.58
C ALA A 344 12.46 -6.69 4.44
N THR A 345 12.99 -6.21 3.32
CA THR A 345 13.30 -7.06 2.16
C THR A 345 14.44 -8.05 2.43
N ASP A 346 15.46 -7.65 3.21
CA ASP A 346 16.53 -8.55 3.62
C ASP A 346 16.01 -9.62 4.60
N THR A 347 15.15 -9.26 5.55
CA THR A 347 14.52 -10.21 6.46
C THR A 347 13.63 -11.21 5.71
N MET A 348 12.83 -10.77 4.73
CA MET A 348 12.05 -11.66 3.87
C MET A 348 12.92 -12.65 3.10
N ALA A 349 14.06 -12.20 2.55
CA ALA A 349 15.00 -13.06 1.86
C ALA A 349 15.60 -14.11 2.82
N ARG A 350 15.99 -13.68 4.04
CA ARG A 350 16.50 -14.60 5.08
C ARG A 350 15.43 -15.58 5.57
N THR A 351 14.18 -15.12 5.70
CA THR A 351 13.04 -16.01 5.98
C THR A 351 12.92 -17.08 4.91
N SER A 352 12.98 -16.71 3.64
CA SER A 352 12.95 -17.67 2.51
C SER A 352 14.12 -18.68 2.58
N GLU A 353 15.34 -18.23 2.87
CA GLU A 353 16.52 -19.10 3.01
C GLU A 353 16.37 -20.07 4.20
N THR A 354 15.89 -19.58 5.33
CA THR A 354 15.68 -20.38 6.54
C THR A 354 14.60 -21.43 6.31
N VAL A 355 13.45 -21.04 5.77
CA VAL A 355 12.36 -21.97 5.49
C VAL A 355 12.76 -23.06 4.48
N ARG A 356 13.53 -22.69 3.45
CA ARG A 356 14.10 -23.68 2.51
C ARG A 356 15.00 -24.69 3.20
N ALA A 357 15.80 -24.26 4.16
CA ALA A 357 16.65 -25.18 4.94
C ALA A 357 15.83 -26.08 5.88
N LEU A 358 14.81 -25.53 6.53
CA LEU A 358 13.96 -26.24 7.47
C LEU A 358 13.06 -27.28 6.79
N LEU A 359 12.41 -26.94 5.68
CA LEU A 359 11.46 -27.80 4.97
C LEU A 359 12.14 -28.72 3.94
N GLY A 360 13.29 -28.30 3.37
CA GLY A 360 13.96 -29.10 2.34
C GLY A 360 13.02 -29.46 1.18
N PRO A 361 12.95 -30.76 0.79
CA PRO A 361 12.07 -31.22 -0.28
C PRO A 361 10.57 -31.00 -0.03
N ASP A 362 10.14 -30.94 1.23
CA ASP A 362 8.72 -30.73 1.59
C ASP A 362 8.21 -29.37 1.13
N LEU A 363 9.09 -28.40 0.89
CA LEU A 363 8.73 -27.09 0.33
C LEU A 363 8.07 -27.22 -1.06
N THR A 364 8.35 -28.27 -1.82
CA THR A 364 7.78 -28.47 -3.16
C THR A 364 6.43 -29.20 -3.14
N LEU A 365 5.97 -29.63 -1.98
CA LEU A 365 4.73 -30.40 -1.84
C LEU A 365 3.54 -29.46 -1.57
N ARG A 366 2.47 -29.72 -2.30
CA ARG A 366 1.14 -29.16 -1.99
C ARG A 366 0.36 -30.23 -1.23
N GLY A 367 0.45 -30.24 0.09
CA GLY A 367 -0.16 -31.25 0.95
C GLY A 367 -0.96 -30.61 2.08
N ASP A 368 -1.63 -31.48 2.86
CA ASP A 368 -2.42 -31.10 4.03
C ASP A 368 -1.54 -30.69 5.23
N ARG A 369 -0.22 -30.81 5.10
CA ARG A 369 0.69 -30.37 6.14
C ARG A 369 0.72 -28.85 6.17
N TRP A 370 0.53 -28.35 7.36
CA TRP A 370 0.52 -26.95 7.66
C TRP A 370 1.70 -26.20 7.01
N GLY A 371 1.35 -25.16 6.25
CA GLY A 371 2.29 -24.17 5.77
C GLY A 371 3.21 -24.55 4.62
N THR A 372 3.30 -25.81 4.20
CA THR A 372 4.27 -26.18 3.16
C THR A 372 4.06 -25.38 1.87
N TRP A 373 2.85 -25.35 1.34
CA TRP A 373 2.56 -24.59 0.12
C TRP A 373 2.60 -23.07 0.32
N ALA A 374 2.10 -22.56 1.43
CA ALA A 374 2.14 -21.13 1.74
C ALA A 374 3.59 -20.61 1.85
N TRP A 375 4.51 -21.42 2.42
CA TRP A 375 5.93 -21.10 2.41
C TRP A 375 6.55 -21.12 1.02
N THR A 376 6.08 -22.00 0.12
CA THR A 376 6.48 -21.98 -1.28
C THR A 376 6.08 -20.67 -1.94
N GLU A 377 4.84 -20.22 -1.74
CA GLU A 377 4.35 -18.94 -2.22
C GLU A 377 5.13 -17.76 -1.62
N HIS A 378 5.49 -17.81 -0.34
CA HIS A 378 6.38 -16.83 0.27
C HIS A 378 7.75 -16.78 -0.43
N VAL A 379 8.40 -17.94 -0.63
CA VAL A 379 9.72 -18.03 -1.28
C VAL A 379 9.68 -17.49 -2.71
N LEU A 380 8.61 -17.75 -3.44
CA LEU A 380 8.43 -17.26 -4.82
C LEU A 380 8.02 -15.77 -4.88
N GLY A 381 7.29 -15.29 -3.88
CA GLY A 381 6.80 -13.90 -3.83
C GLY A 381 7.79 -12.90 -3.26
N ALA A 382 8.57 -13.29 -2.25
CA ALA A 382 9.48 -12.40 -1.52
C ALA A 382 10.45 -11.58 -2.42
N PRO A 383 11.00 -12.12 -3.53
CA PRO A 383 11.83 -11.32 -4.43
C PRO A 383 11.13 -10.10 -5.02
N GLY A 384 9.80 -10.12 -5.18
CA GLY A 384 9.02 -9.01 -5.70
C GLY A 384 9.15 -7.75 -4.85
N TYR A 385 9.19 -7.88 -3.52
CA TYR A 385 9.35 -6.73 -2.62
C TYR A 385 10.75 -6.10 -2.67
N ARG A 386 11.77 -6.82 -3.12
CA ARG A 386 13.10 -6.22 -3.36
C ARG A 386 13.10 -5.25 -4.54
N ILE A 387 12.08 -5.32 -5.40
CA ILE A 387 11.92 -4.50 -6.60
C ILE A 387 10.88 -3.40 -6.37
N ALA A 388 9.75 -3.73 -5.73
CA ALA A 388 8.64 -2.81 -5.48
C ALA A 388 9.06 -1.63 -4.59
N GLY A 389 8.39 -0.48 -4.73
CA GLY A 389 8.64 0.71 -3.90
C GLY A 389 10.04 1.32 -4.07
N GLY A 390 10.66 1.14 -5.24
CA GLY A 390 12.08 1.41 -5.49
C GLY A 390 12.96 0.25 -5.05
N THR A 391 13.79 -0.26 -5.99
CA THR A 391 14.63 -1.44 -5.74
C THR A 391 15.55 -1.25 -4.53
N ASP A 392 16.07 -2.36 -3.99
CA ASP A 392 17.07 -2.31 -2.91
C ASP A 392 18.27 -1.43 -3.30
N GLU A 393 18.68 -1.42 -4.58
CA GLU A 393 19.76 -0.59 -5.11
C GLU A 393 19.37 0.89 -5.07
N ILE A 394 18.15 1.25 -5.49
CA ILE A 394 17.63 2.63 -5.40
C ILE A 394 17.59 3.09 -3.95
N GLN A 395 17.15 2.24 -3.01
CA GLN A 395 17.13 2.60 -1.59
C GLN A 395 18.54 2.80 -1.04
N ARG A 396 19.53 1.97 -1.44
CA ARG A 396 20.94 2.16 -1.08
C ARG A 396 21.50 3.46 -1.64
N ASN A 397 21.18 3.80 -2.89
CA ASN A 397 21.60 5.08 -3.49
C ASN A 397 21.01 6.28 -2.74
N ILE A 398 19.73 6.21 -2.34
CA ILE A 398 19.10 7.27 -1.53
C ILE A 398 19.84 7.44 -0.20
N LEU A 399 20.17 6.35 0.49
CA LEU A 399 20.92 6.42 1.74
C LEU A 399 22.33 6.95 1.53
N ALA A 400 23.04 6.46 0.51
CA ALA A 400 24.40 6.87 0.19
C ALA A 400 24.47 8.37 -0.11
N GLU A 401 23.62 8.86 -1.01
CA GLU A 401 23.67 10.24 -1.47
C GLU A 401 23.08 11.24 -0.46
N ARG A 402 21.91 10.90 0.14
CA ARG A 402 21.12 11.88 0.91
C ARG A 402 21.32 11.78 2.42
N VAL A 403 21.76 10.63 2.94
CA VAL A 403 22.01 10.44 4.37
C VAL A 403 23.50 10.49 4.67
N LEU A 404 24.33 9.79 3.88
CA LEU A 404 25.77 9.72 4.08
C LEU A 404 26.55 10.79 3.33
N GLY A 405 25.91 11.54 2.41
CA GLY A 405 26.57 12.60 1.62
C GLY A 405 27.61 12.09 0.63
N LEU A 406 27.53 10.81 0.21
CA LEU A 406 28.45 10.25 -0.77
C LEU A 406 28.19 10.85 -2.16
N PRO A 407 29.21 10.92 -3.04
CA PRO A 407 29.03 11.43 -4.39
C PRO A 407 28.08 10.54 -5.20
N ARG A 408 27.34 11.17 -6.11
CA ARG A 408 26.50 10.45 -7.06
C ARG A 408 27.36 9.62 -8.01
N GLU A 409 26.80 8.46 -8.37
CA GLU A 409 27.39 7.65 -9.43
C GLU A 409 27.45 8.47 -10.74
N PRO A 410 28.59 8.44 -11.46
CA PRO A 410 28.67 9.09 -12.77
C PRO A 410 27.59 8.51 -13.69
N ARG A 411 26.83 9.36 -14.34
CA ARG A 411 25.88 8.91 -15.36
C ARG A 411 26.66 8.48 -16.60
N PRO A 412 26.34 7.32 -17.19
CA PRO A 412 26.96 6.89 -18.45
C PRO A 412 26.66 7.86 -19.60
#